data_94d6edf348065d4feed26ebcde410f56
#
_entry.id   94d6edf348065d4feed26ebcde410f56
#
_cell.length_a   1.000
_cell.length_b   1.000
_cell.length_c   1.000
_cell.angle_alpha   90.00
_cell.angle_beta   90.00
_cell.angle_gamma   90.00
#
_symmetry.space_group_name_H-M   'P 1'
#
loop_
_entity.id
_entity.type
_entity.pdbx_description
1 polymer ?
#
loop_
_entity_poly.entity_id
_entity_poly.type
_entity_poly.pdbx_seq_one_letter_code
_entity_poly.pdbx_strand_id
1 'polypeptide(L)'
;IQACTKLQPAAPADDEILDGPVAGLSYDQNRQFLAGDIAFNDEIFTSQTGLGSIFVATSCGSCHAGDGKGHPFTTLTRFGQTDSTGNQFLHMGGPQLQNRALPGFSPEQIPAGATFSKFTPPANTGLGFLELVSDADILAMADPNDANGDGISGMPNYAVLPSFATAFSNAIPRNGKYI
;
A
#
# COMPACT_ATOMS: atom_id res chain seq x y z
N ILE A 1 -13.40 39.60 27.30
CA ILE A 1 -13.34 38.14 27.30
C ILE A 1 -12.93 37.67 25.89
N GLN A 2 -11.66 37.93 25.51
CA GLN A 2 -11.12 37.50 24.20
C GLN A 2 -9.85 36.62 24.34
N ALA A 3 -9.63 36.09 25.52
CA ALA A 3 -8.40 35.32 25.81
C ALA A 3 -8.49 33.84 25.46
N CYS A 4 -9.68 33.28 25.20
CA CYS A 4 -9.84 31.84 24.97
C CYS A 4 -9.64 31.39 23.53
N THR A 5 -9.72 32.29 22.55
CA THR A 5 -9.54 31.93 21.13
C THR A 5 -8.08 31.71 20.74
N LYS A 6 -7.12 32.16 21.56
CA LYS A 6 -5.70 31.94 21.31
C LYS A 6 -5.16 30.59 21.83
N LEU A 7 -5.97 29.81 22.54
CA LEU A 7 -5.59 28.50 23.08
C LEU A 7 -6.08 27.33 22.20
N GLN A 8 -6.90 27.59 21.19
CA GLN A 8 -7.22 26.56 20.22
C GLN A 8 -6.12 26.48 19.16
N PRO A 9 -5.50 25.32 18.99
CA PRO A 9 -4.61 25.13 17.86
C PRO A 9 -5.36 25.43 16.56
N ALA A 10 -4.67 25.99 15.59
CA ALA A 10 -5.22 26.13 14.24
C ALA A 10 -5.60 24.73 13.71
N ALA A 11 -6.68 24.67 12.94
CA ALA A 11 -6.98 23.44 12.21
C ALA A 11 -5.80 23.12 11.29
N PRO A 12 -5.40 21.84 11.19
CA PRO A 12 -4.35 21.45 10.26
C PRO A 12 -4.73 21.85 8.84
N ALA A 13 -3.74 22.16 8.01
CA ALA A 13 -3.96 22.38 6.59
C ALA A 13 -4.48 21.09 5.93
N ASP A 14 -5.17 21.19 4.79
CA ASP A 14 -5.78 20.05 4.12
C ASP A 14 -4.73 18.96 3.73
N ASP A 15 -3.51 19.38 3.47
CA ASP A 15 -2.38 18.49 3.16
C ASP A 15 -1.77 17.84 4.41
N GLU A 16 -2.02 18.38 5.59
CA GLU A 16 -1.60 17.82 6.90
C GLU A 16 -2.65 16.89 7.53
N ILE A 17 -3.84 16.80 6.94
CA ILE A 17 -4.88 15.89 7.42
C ILE A 17 -4.42 14.45 7.22
N LEU A 18 -4.54 13.63 8.27
CA LEU A 18 -4.14 12.22 8.34
C LEU A 18 -2.63 11.96 8.46
N ASP A 19 -1.80 12.95 8.66
CA ASP A 19 -0.35 12.77 8.85
C ASP A 19 0.00 12.46 10.31
N GLY A 20 -0.84 12.87 11.25
CA GLY A 20 -0.61 12.70 12.68
C GLY A 20 -1.06 11.35 13.21
N PRO A 21 -0.54 10.97 14.40
CA PRO A 21 -0.98 9.78 15.12
C PRO A 21 -2.42 9.93 15.59
N VAL A 22 -3.13 8.80 15.70
CA VAL A 22 -4.47 8.81 16.31
C VAL A 22 -4.41 9.27 17.76
N ALA A 23 -5.46 9.94 18.22
CA ALA A 23 -5.55 10.40 19.60
C ALA A 23 -5.57 9.22 20.59
N GLY A 24 -4.98 9.42 21.76
CA GLY A 24 -5.03 8.45 22.87
C GLY A 24 -3.96 7.36 22.84
N LEU A 25 -2.96 7.48 21.97
CA LEU A 25 -1.82 6.56 21.98
C LEU A 25 -1.02 6.68 23.28
N SER A 26 -0.54 5.55 23.78
CA SER A 26 0.44 5.51 24.88
C SER A 26 1.78 6.09 24.42
N TYR A 27 2.67 6.36 25.38
CA TYR A 27 4.03 6.83 25.08
C TYR A 27 4.79 5.89 24.13
N ASP A 28 4.72 4.59 24.35
CA ASP A 28 5.42 3.61 23.51
C ASP A 28 4.80 3.51 22.12
N GLN A 29 3.49 3.62 21.99
CA GLN A 29 2.81 3.66 20.69
C GLN A 29 3.17 4.94 19.92
N ASN A 30 3.20 6.10 20.57
CA ASN A 30 3.67 7.34 19.92
C ASN A 30 5.12 7.23 19.45
N ARG A 31 5.98 6.62 20.26
CA ARG A 31 7.37 6.39 19.89
C ARG A 31 7.50 5.46 18.68
N GLN A 32 6.67 4.42 18.62
CA GLN A 32 6.62 3.51 17.49
C GLN A 32 6.09 4.20 16.24
N PHE A 33 5.06 5.03 16.37
CA PHE A 33 4.53 5.85 15.29
C PHE A 33 5.63 6.75 14.68
N LEU A 34 6.32 7.54 15.51
CA LEU A 34 7.39 8.42 15.04
C LEU A 34 8.54 7.67 14.37
N ALA A 35 8.91 6.50 14.90
CA ALA A 35 9.93 5.67 14.27
C ALA A 35 9.46 5.12 12.90
N GLY A 36 8.20 4.77 12.78
CA GLY A 36 7.59 4.34 11.53
C GLY A 36 7.48 5.45 10.49
N ASP A 37 7.15 6.65 10.94
CA ASP A 37 7.07 7.84 10.10
C ASP A 37 8.43 8.18 9.49
N ILE A 38 9.49 8.20 10.29
CA ILE A 38 10.87 8.37 9.81
C ILE A 38 11.24 7.26 8.82
N ALA A 39 10.95 6.00 9.15
CA ALA A 39 11.27 4.88 8.27
C ALA A 39 10.51 4.96 6.93
N PHE A 40 9.27 5.45 6.93
CA PHE A 40 8.47 5.59 5.72
C PHE A 40 8.94 6.73 4.83
N ASN A 41 9.22 7.90 5.40
CA ASN A 41 9.51 9.11 4.66
C ASN A 41 11.01 9.28 4.35
N ASP A 42 11.90 8.95 5.28
CA ASP A 42 13.32 9.31 5.23
C ASP A 42 14.24 8.13 4.89
N GLU A 43 13.80 6.87 5.11
CA GLU A 43 14.66 5.73 4.83
C GLU A 43 14.84 5.51 3.33
N ILE A 44 16.10 5.55 2.88
CA ILE A 44 16.46 5.29 1.49
C ILE A 44 17.17 3.95 1.40
N PHE A 45 16.57 3.03 0.65
CA PHE A 45 17.18 1.72 0.38
C PHE A 45 18.34 1.84 -0.61
N THR A 46 19.40 1.14 -0.29
CA THR A 46 20.61 1.01 -1.09
C THR A 46 20.90 -0.47 -1.36
N SER A 47 21.89 -0.78 -2.18
CA SER A 47 22.33 -2.17 -2.39
C SER A 47 22.75 -2.88 -1.10
N GLN A 48 23.24 -2.12 -0.09
CA GLN A 48 23.61 -2.68 1.21
C GLN A 48 22.40 -2.89 2.14
N THR A 49 21.32 -2.16 1.93
CA THR A 49 20.12 -2.20 2.78
C THR A 49 18.93 -2.91 2.13
N GLY A 50 19.16 -3.63 1.03
CA GLY A 50 18.18 -4.52 0.43
C GLY A 50 17.59 -4.06 -0.90
N LEU A 51 18.06 -2.94 -1.49
CA LEU A 51 17.64 -2.55 -2.84
C LEU A 51 18.18 -3.55 -3.86
N GLY A 52 17.28 -4.12 -4.66
CA GLY A 52 17.64 -5.01 -5.76
C GLY A 52 18.36 -4.30 -6.90
N SER A 53 18.92 -5.07 -7.83
CA SER A 53 19.65 -4.52 -9.00
C SER A 53 18.77 -3.71 -9.94
N ILE A 54 17.47 -4.02 -10.01
CA ILE A 54 16.43 -3.26 -10.71
C ILE A 54 15.32 -2.92 -9.72
N PHE A 55 14.67 -1.79 -9.88
CA PHE A 55 13.68 -1.31 -8.92
C PHE A 55 12.75 -0.24 -9.53
N VAL A 56 11.70 0.10 -8.81
CA VAL A 56 10.78 1.20 -9.14
C VAL A 56 11.16 2.47 -8.38
N ALA A 57 11.40 2.32 -7.08
CA ALA A 57 11.68 3.44 -6.17
C ALA A 57 12.65 3.00 -5.07
N THR A 58 13.26 3.96 -4.39
CA THR A 58 14.27 3.72 -3.35
C THR A 58 13.75 3.93 -1.93
N SER A 59 12.48 4.34 -1.77
CA SER A 59 11.85 4.54 -0.47
C SER A 59 10.34 4.37 -0.59
N CYS A 60 9.66 4.20 0.54
CA CYS A 60 8.20 4.15 0.58
C CYS A 60 7.60 5.48 0.10
N GLY A 61 8.07 6.60 0.65
CA GLY A 61 7.63 7.95 0.29
C GLY A 61 7.91 8.33 -1.17
N SER A 62 8.86 7.69 -1.86
CA SER A 62 9.11 7.93 -3.29
C SER A 62 7.94 7.52 -4.19
N CYS A 63 7.15 6.52 -3.77
CA CYS A 63 5.93 6.09 -4.45
C CYS A 63 4.68 6.66 -3.76
N HIS A 64 4.63 6.56 -2.44
CA HIS A 64 3.51 6.97 -1.61
C HIS A 64 3.74 8.37 -1.03
N ALA A 65 3.99 9.36 -1.88
CA ALA A 65 4.29 10.73 -1.48
C ALA A 65 3.15 11.36 -0.66
N GLY A 66 3.46 12.37 0.16
CA GLY A 66 2.51 13.05 1.04
C GLY A 66 2.08 12.15 2.19
N ASP A 67 3.04 11.62 2.92
CA ASP A 67 2.84 10.74 4.09
C ASP A 67 1.90 9.56 3.84
N GLY A 68 2.13 8.89 2.72
CA GLY A 68 1.36 7.71 2.36
C GLY A 68 0.05 7.99 1.63
N LYS A 69 -0.30 9.23 1.33
CA LYS A 69 -1.54 9.56 0.59
C LYS A 69 -1.46 9.18 -0.89
N GLY A 70 -0.25 9.12 -1.43
CA GLY A 70 -0.01 8.94 -2.87
C GLY A 70 -0.15 10.23 -3.66
N HIS A 71 0.47 10.29 -4.82
CA HIS A 71 0.42 11.48 -5.67
C HIS A 71 0.39 11.09 -7.16
N PRO A 72 -0.35 11.82 -8.02
CA PRO A 72 -0.43 11.52 -9.46
C PRO A 72 0.93 11.53 -10.18
N PHE A 73 1.93 12.25 -9.67
CA PHE A 73 3.28 12.28 -10.24
C PHE A 73 4.16 11.08 -9.84
N THR A 74 3.74 10.30 -8.86
CA THR A 74 4.45 9.09 -8.40
C THR A 74 3.89 7.81 -9.00
N THR A 75 3.35 7.88 -10.22
CA THR A 75 2.75 6.75 -10.90
C THR A 75 3.77 5.66 -11.18
N LEU A 76 3.34 4.42 -11.00
CA LEU A 76 4.04 3.22 -11.46
C LEU A 76 3.42 2.70 -12.75
N THR A 77 4.20 1.98 -13.53
CA THR A 77 3.73 1.36 -14.77
C THR A 77 3.54 -0.13 -14.54
N ARG A 78 2.39 -0.66 -14.92
CA ARG A 78 2.15 -2.11 -14.99
C ARG A 78 1.91 -2.50 -16.43
N PHE A 79 2.46 -3.63 -16.84
CA PHE A 79 2.32 -4.14 -18.19
C PHE A 79 1.85 -5.61 -18.19
N GLY A 80 1.30 -6.01 -19.32
CA GLY A 80 0.83 -7.36 -19.56
C GLY A 80 -0.51 -7.38 -20.26
N GLN A 81 -0.91 -8.58 -20.64
CA GLN A 81 -2.24 -8.86 -21.15
C GLN A 81 -2.80 -10.04 -20.39
N THR A 82 -4.03 -9.93 -19.94
CA THR A 82 -4.71 -10.99 -19.20
C THR A 82 -5.79 -11.58 -20.10
N ASP A 83 -5.75 -12.87 -20.28
CA ASP A 83 -6.80 -13.67 -20.90
C ASP A 83 -7.27 -14.78 -19.96
N SER A 84 -8.03 -15.73 -20.47
CA SER A 84 -8.52 -16.88 -19.69
C SER A 84 -7.40 -17.77 -19.11
N THR A 85 -6.16 -17.63 -19.58
CA THR A 85 -4.99 -18.39 -19.12
C THR A 85 -4.07 -17.59 -18.20
N GLY A 86 -4.39 -16.31 -17.96
CA GLY A 86 -3.60 -15.40 -17.12
C GLY A 86 -2.79 -14.37 -17.92
N ASN A 87 -1.80 -13.75 -17.28
CA ASN A 87 -0.95 -12.77 -17.94
C ASN A 87 0.13 -13.45 -18.78
N GLN A 88 0.04 -13.31 -20.10
CA GLN A 88 0.95 -13.91 -21.08
C GLN A 88 2.40 -13.40 -20.97
N PHE A 89 2.62 -12.23 -20.40
CA PHE A 89 3.95 -11.62 -20.26
C PHE A 89 4.59 -11.84 -18.89
N LEU A 90 3.97 -12.60 -18.01
CA LEU A 90 4.47 -12.79 -16.64
C LEU A 90 5.88 -13.41 -16.59
N HIS A 91 6.22 -14.26 -17.57
CA HIS A 91 7.55 -14.87 -17.70
C HIS A 91 8.65 -13.91 -18.16
N MET A 92 8.27 -12.71 -18.62
CA MET A 92 9.18 -11.65 -19.09
C MET A 92 9.37 -10.54 -18.03
N GLY A 93 9.00 -10.78 -16.79
CA GLY A 93 8.93 -9.80 -15.72
C GLY A 93 7.51 -9.30 -15.50
N GLY A 94 7.35 -8.29 -14.71
CA GLY A 94 6.04 -7.74 -14.43
C GLY A 94 5.21 -8.53 -13.38
N PRO A 95 3.98 -8.13 -13.21
CA PRO A 95 3.28 -7.08 -13.97
C PRO A 95 3.78 -5.66 -13.74
N GLN A 96 4.58 -5.39 -12.70
CA GLN A 96 5.10 -4.05 -12.40
C GLN A 96 6.46 -3.84 -13.07
N LEU A 97 6.56 -2.80 -13.88
CA LEU A 97 7.79 -2.44 -14.58
C LEU A 97 8.82 -1.86 -13.60
N GLN A 98 9.97 -2.49 -13.48
CA GLN A 98 11.11 -1.99 -12.71
C GLN A 98 12.00 -1.13 -13.62
N ASN A 99 11.61 0.12 -13.76
CA ASN A 99 12.12 1.06 -14.75
C ASN A 99 13.41 1.78 -14.35
N ARG A 100 14.01 1.38 -13.21
CA ARG A 100 15.30 1.90 -12.71
C ARG A 100 16.24 0.75 -12.41
N ALA A 101 17.55 1.02 -12.45
CA ALA A 101 18.58 0.04 -12.15
C ALA A 101 19.76 0.67 -11.42
N LEU A 102 20.46 -0.15 -10.65
CA LEU A 102 21.77 0.21 -10.09
C LEU A 102 22.83 0.33 -11.21
N PRO A 103 23.92 1.05 -10.99
CA PRO A 103 25.03 1.13 -11.92
C PRO A 103 25.53 -0.28 -12.33
N GLY A 104 25.67 -0.50 -13.64
CA GLY A 104 26.07 -1.80 -14.20
C GLY A 104 24.93 -2.75 -14.52
N PHE A 105 23.69 -2.39 -14.19
CA PHE A 105 22.47 -3.14 -14.54
C PHE A 105 21.61 -2.34 -15.52
N SER A 106 20.75 -3.03 -16.24
CA SER A 106 19.77 -2.42 -17.15
C SER A 106 18.38 -2.53 -16.55
N PRO A 107 17.57 -1.45 -16.56
CA PRO A 107 16.19 -1.53 -16.11
C PRO A 107 15.34 -2.38 -17.04
N GLU A 108 14.22 -2.87 -16.54
CA GLU A 108 13.23 -3.56 -17.38
C GLU A 108 12.69 -2.66 -18.49
N GLN A 109 12.36 -3.28 -19.60
CA GLN A 109 11.67 -2.64 -20.72
C GLN A 109 10.32 -3.31 -20.91
N ILE A 110 9.33 -2.55 -21.34
CA ILE A 110 8.02 -3.12 -21.69
C ILE A 110 8.23 -4.06 -22.88
N PRO A 111 7.86 -5.36 -22.76
CA PRO A 111 8.00 -6.31 -23.86
C PRO A 111 7.22 -5.85 -25.09
N ALA A 112 7.76 -6.15 -26.27
CA ALA A 112 7.07 -5.87 -27.53
C ALA A 112 5.70 -6.58 -27.57
N GLY A 113 4.67 -5.83 -27.90
CA GLY A 113 3.29 -6.32 -27.93
C GLY A 113 2.55 -6.30 -26.60
N ALA A 114 3.22 -6.01 -25.49
CA ALA A 114 2.53 -5.86 -24.22
C ALA A 114 1.79 -4.51 -24.13
N THR A 115 0.58 -4.55 -23.62
CA THR A 115 -0.14 -3.34 -23.22
C THR A 115 0.34 -2.88 -21.84
N PHE A 116 0.18 -1.60 -21.55
CA PHE A 116 0.55 -1.07 -20.25
C PHE A 116 -0.40 0.03 -19.78
N SER A 117 -0.42 0.25 -18.47
CA SER A 117 -1.15 1.35 -17.86
C SER A 117 -0.32 1.93 -16.71
N LYS A 118 -0.57 3.21 -16.41
CA LYS A 118 -0.01 3.89 -15.26
C LYS A 118 -1.00 3.89 -14.12
N PHE A 119 -0.52 3.63 -12.92
CA PHE A 119 -1.31 3.59 -11.70
C PHE A 119 -0.72 4.55 -10.68
N THR A 120 -1.56 5.34 -10.06
CA THR A 120 -1.20 6.09 -8.86
C THR A 120 -1.18 5.12 -7.69
N PRO A 121 -0.12 5.09 -6.87
CA PRO A 121 -0.10 4.29 -5.66
C PRO A 121 -1.29 4.63 -4.76
N PRO A 122 -1.98 3.64 -4.21
CA PRO A 122 -3.09 3.89 -3.30
C PRO A 122 -2.60 4.53 -2.01
N ALA A 123 -3.49 5.25 -1.33
CA ALA A 123 -3.19 5.76 0.00
C ALA A 123 -2.95 4.62 0.99
N ASN A 124 -1.94 4.79 1.83
CA ASN A 124 -1.60 3.85 2.91
C ASN A 124 -2.16 4.30 4.27
N THR A 125 -2.64 5.54 4.35
CA THR A 125 -3.24 6.09 5.56
C THR A 125 -4.48 5.32 5.94
N GLY A 126 -4.58 4.95 7.23
CA GLY A 126 -5.73 4.21 7.75
C GLY A 126 -5.74 2.70 7.53
N LEU A 127 -4.79 2.12 6.80
CA LEU A 127 -4.74 0.67 6.56
C LEU A 127 -4.70 -0.16 7.84
N GLY A 128 -4.06 0.34 8.90
CA GLY A 128 -4.04 -0.32 10.20
C GLY A 128 -5.43 -0.47 10.83
N PHE A 129 -6.36 0.45 10.56
CA PHE A 129 -7.74 0.31 11.01
C PHE A 129 -8.49 -0.78 10.23
N LEU A 130 -8.25 -0.90 8.93
CA LEU A 130 -8.83 -1.98 8.13
C LEU A 130 -8.33 -3.35 8.62
N GLU A 131 -7.11 -3.41 9.13
CA GLU A 131 -6.57 -4.63 9.71
C GLU A 131 -7.31 -5.09 10.98
N LEU A 132 -7.94 -4.18 11.69
CA LEU A 132 -8.71 -4.48 12.89
C LEU A 132 -10.11 -5.07 12.60
N VAL A 133 -10.60 -4.95 11.36
CA VAL A 133 -11.89 -5.55 10.96
C VAL A 133 -11.74 -7.06 11.02
N SER A 134 -12.65 -7.73 11.75
CA SER A 134 -12.59 -9.18 11.90
C SER A 134 -13.05 -9.90 10.64
N ASP A 135 -12.51 -11.09 10.38
CA ASP A 135 -12.98 -11.93 9.27
C ASP A 135 -14.48 -12.26 9.39
N ALA A 136 -14.97 -12.39 10.63
CA ALA A 136 -16.39 -12.64 10.88
C ALA A 136 -17.29 -11.49 10.41
N ASP A 137 -16.86 -10.24 10.63
CA ASP A 137 -17.60 -9.07 10.18
C ASP A 137 -17.58 -8.97 8.64
N ILE A 138 -16.46 -9.24 8.01
CA ILE A 138 -16.34 -9.24 6.55
C ILE A 138 -17.23 -10.32 5.94
N LEU A 139 -17.21 -11.53 6.51
CA LEU A 139 -18.06 -12.63 6.05
C LEU A 139 -19.55 -12.37 6.28
N ALA A 140 -19.90 -11.67 7.35
CA ALA A 140 -21.29 -11.29 7.63
C ALA A 140 -21.85 -10.29 6.61
N MET A 141 -20.98 -9.51 5.96
CA MET A 141 -21.37 -8.58 4.90
C MET A 141 -21.45 -9.23 3.50
N ALA A 142 -21.04 -10.51 3.38
CA ALA A 142 -21.05 -11.20 2.10
C ALA A 142 -22.49 -11.46 1.65
N ASP A 143 -22.81 -11.04 0.44
CA ASP A 143 -24.09 -11.30 -0.23
C ASP A 143 -23.87 -11.63 -1.71
N PRO A 144 -23.28 -12.82 -2.01
CA PRO A 144 -22.93 -13.17 -3.37
C PRO A 144 -24.13 -13.35 -4.32
N ASN A 145 -25.34 -13.53 -3.76
CA ASN A 145 -26.54 -13.79 -4.51
C ASN A 145 -27.56 -12.65 -4.47
N ASP A 146 -27.17 -11.48 -3.93
CA ASP A 146 -28.08 -10.34 -3.74
C ASP A 146 -29.39 -10.77 -3.03
N ALA A 147 -29.25 -11.46 -1.90
CA ALA A 147 -30.39 -12.03 -1.18
C ALA A 147 -31.28 -10.96 -0.56
N ASN A 148 -30.74 -9.76 -0.33
CA ASN A 148 -31.48 -8.61 0.19
C ASN A 148 -32.21 -7.83 -0.93
N GLY A 149 -31.85 -8.05 -2.22
CA GLY A 149 -32.48 -7.44 -3.39
C GLY A 149 -32.15 -5.98 -3.60
N ASP A 150 -31.00 -5.49 -3.11
CA ASP A 150 -30.57 -4.09 -3.27
C ASP A 150 -29.77 -3.84 -4.56
N GLY A 151 -29.48 -4.86 -5.34
CA GLY A 151 -28.72 -4.81 -6.58
C GLY A 151 -27.21 -4.82 -6.37
N ILE A 152 -26.73 -5.07 -5.15
CA ILE A 152 -25.31 -5.14 -4.80
C ILE A 152 -24.98 -6.56 -4.34
N SER A 153 -24.16 -7.25 -5.11
CA SER A 153 -23.62 -8.55 -4.70
C SER A 153 -22.16 -8.41 -4.33
N GLY A 154 -21.76 -8.91 -3.16
CA GLY A 154 -20.41 -8.85 -2.66
C GLY A 154 -19.88 -10.24 -2.29
N MET A 155 -18.67 -10.57 -2.75
CA MET A 155 -17.95 -11.77 -2.31
C MET A 155 -16.67 -11.37 -1.59
N PRO A 156 -16.36 -12.03 -0.46
CA PRO A 156 -15.07 -11.79 0.21
C PRO A 156 -13.94 -12.26 -0.69
N ASN A 157 -12.89 -11.44 -0.77
CA ASN A 157 -11.68 -11.81 -1.50
C ASN A 157 -10.70 -12.51 -0.56
N TYR A 158 -10.26 -13.71 -0.92
CA TYR A 158 -9.26 -14.46 -0.17
C TYR A 158 -7.85 -14.10 -0.66
N ALA A 159 -7.10 -13.36 0.15
CA ALA A 159 -5.70 -13.11 -0.13
C ALA A 159 -4.86 -14.36 0.17
N VAL A 160 -4.09 -14.82 -0.81
CA VAL A 160 -3.10 -15.87 -0.60
C VAL A 160 -1.80 -15.21 -0.15
N LEU A 161 -1.39 -15.50 1.09
CA LEU A 161 -0.09 -15.03 1.58
C LEU A 161 1.04 -15.72 0.80
N PRO A 162 1.99 -14.97 0.25
CA PRO A 162 3.16 -15.56 -0.37
C PRO A 162 3.98 -16.33 0.69
N SER A 163 4.63 -17.40 0.27
CA SER A 163 5.35 -18.31 1.17
C SER A 163 6.44 -17.61 2.00
N PHE A 164 7.05 -16.57 1.49
CA PHE A 164 8.04 -15.78 2.24
C PHE A 164 7.41 -14.96 3.37
N ALA A 165 6.17 -14.52 3.24
CA ALA A 165 5.50 -13.73 4.27
C ALA A 165 5.18 -14.57 5.52
N THR A 166 4.98 -15.87 5.36
CA THR A 166 4.75 -16.79 6.48
C THR A 166 5.98 -17.02 7.34
N ALA A 167 7.19 -16.85 6.79
CA ALA A 167 8.45 -17.01 7.50
C ALA A 167 8.77 -15.83 8.44
N PHE A 168 8.19 -14.65 8.20
CA PHE A 168 8.41 -13.44 8.99
C PHE A 168 7.30 -13.14 10.00
N SER A 169 6.19 -13.85 9.94
CA SER A 169 5.10 -13.64 10.87
C SER A 169 5.19 -14.60 12.04
N ASN A 170 5.63 -14.11 13.19
CA ASN A 170 5.21 -14.67 14.49
C ASN A 170 3.70 -14.45 14.73
N ALA A 171 3.02 -13.82 13.82
CA ALA A 171 1.59 -13.67 13.79
C ALA A 171 0.99 -14.99 13.30
N ILE A 172 -0.04 -15.43 13.98
CA ILE A 172 -0.92 -16.53 13.59
C ILE A 172 -1.13 -16.47 12.07
N PRO A 173 -0.87 -17.54 11.32
CA PRO A 173 -1.18 -17.58 9.90
C PRO A 173 -2.65 -17.22 9.74
N ARG A 174 -2.96 -16.01 9.38
CA ARG A 174 -4.29 -15.63 8.97
C ARG A 174 -4.44 -16.15 7.54
N ASN A 175 -4.78 -17.44 7.45
CA ASN A 175 -5.18 -18.01 6.19
C ASN A 175 -6.39 -17.23 5.70
N GLY A 176 -6.15 -16.39 4.69
CA GLY A 176 -7.22 -15.66 4.05
C GLY A 176 -7.74 -14.49 4.86
N LYS A 177 -6.95 -13.41 5.01
CA LYS A 177 -7.57 -12.14 5.34
C LYS A 177 -8.27 -11.64 4.08
N TYR A 178 -9.55 -11.38 4.20
CA TYR A 178 -10.36 -10.79 3.14
C TYR A 178 -9.95 -9.33 2.96
N ILE A 179 -9.83 -8.90 1.74
CA ILE A 179 -9.60 -7.51 1.36
C ILE A 179 -10.73 -7.06 0.46
#